data_5277a69620ccdfafc014febc07344b8a
#
_entry.id   5277a69620ccdfafc014febc07344b8a
#
_cell.length_a   1.000
_cell.length_b   1.000
_cell.length_c   1.000
_cell.angle_alpha   90.00
_cell.angle_beta   90.00
_cell.angle_gamma   90.00
#
_symmetry.space_group_name_H-M   'P 1'
#
loop_
_entity.id
_entity.type
_entity.pdbx_description
1 polymer ?
#
loop_
_entity_poly.entity_id
_entity_poly.type
_entity_poly.pdbx_seq_one_letter_code
_entity_poly.pdbx_strand_id
1 'polypeptide(L)'
;AMEQVPVFGAIVKIVNFTTYSDKQENKQMEATVKVPEVKVIGTDGKPLTRESKELNVAVTGYLDKIIQRYKKDVAAVSDGEEGHEEITSDYRIVTNNERLFSLRVDTVIAMGGSDSFTKIYNIDKKTGKMITLKDLFHEGSDYKKRISDSIKEQMRAQMKKDSSKTYFLDDDQPEWDFKQIKDDADFYISDNGELTFVFDKYEVAPGYMGLVEFSVPTGKLSDIVKDGYLQ
;
A
#
# COMPACT_ATOMS: atom_id res chain seq x y z
N ALA A 1 -38.15 13.14 16.28
CA ALA A 1 -37.76 12.14 15.31
C ALA A 1 -36.29 12.42 14.95
N MET A 2 -35.37 11.53 15.36
CA MET A 2 -34.01 11.56 14.85
C MET A 2 -34.09 11.14 13.41
N GLU A 3 -33.77 12.03 12.46
CA GLU A 3 -33.52 11.67 11.09
C GLU A 3 -32.31 10.73 11.09
N GLN A 4 -32.54 9.46 10.78
CA GLN A 4 -31.46 8.52 10.51
C GLN A 4 -30.79 8.98 9.23
N VAL A 5 -29.59 9.54 9.35
CA VAL A 5 -28.71 9.76 8.21
C VAL A 5 -28.48 8.37 7.59
N PRO A 6 -28.82 8.14 6.31
CA PRO A 6 -28.61 6.84 5.71
C PRO A 6 -27.10 6.55 5.70
N VAL A 7 -26.70 5.50 6.38
CA VAL A 7 -25.31 5.02 6.33
C VAL A 7 -25.12 4.30 4.98
N PHE A 8 -24.54 5.00 4.01
CA PHE A 8 -24.32 4.52 2.65
C PHE A 8 -23.12 3.58 2.53
N GLY A 9 -22.98 2.59 3.40
CA GLY A 9 -21.93 1.59 3.30
C GLY A 9 -21.52 0.99 4.64
N ALA A 10 -20.70 -0.03 4.59
CA ALA A 10 -20.09 -0.63 5.77
C ALA A 10 -19.17 0.37 6.47
N ILE A 11 -19.09 0.29 7.78
CA ILE A 11 -18.11 1.02 8.59
C ILE A 11 -16.88 0.12 8.74
N VAL A 12 -15.72 0.61 8.32
CA VAL A 12 -14.44 -0.07 8.51
C VAL A 12 -13.61 0.74 9.51
N LYS A 13 -13.11 0.10 10.55
CA LYS A 13 -12.32 0.76 11.58
C LYS A 13 -11.25 -0.14 12.18
N ILE A 14 -10.14 0.46 12.57
CA ILE A 14 -9.15 -0.18 13.43
C ILE A 14 -9.68 -0.15 14.84
N VAL A 15 -9.78 -1.32 15.48
CA VAL A 15 -10.35 -1.45 16.84
C VAL A 15 -9.29 -1.72 17.90
N ASN A 16 -8.16 -2.26 17.48
CA ASN A 16 -7.03 -2.58 18.34
C ASN A 16 -5.76 -2.70 17.48
N PHE A 17 -4.62 -2.80 18.13
CA PHE A 17 -3.37 -3.25 17.50
C PHE A 17 -2.50 -3.97 18.51
N THR A 18 -1.64 -4.87 18.03
CA THR A 18 -0.55 -5.46 18.81
C THR A 18 0.77 -4.96 18.25
N THR A 19 1.80 -4.97 19.10
CA THR A 19 3.16 -4.63 18.67
C THR A 19 4.06 -5.83 18.92
N TYR A 20 4.64 -6.37 17.86
CA TYR A 20 5.83 -7.21 17.99
C TYR A 20 7.03 -6.29 18.20
N SER A 21 7.79 -6.53 19.25
CA SER A 21 9.04 -5.82 19.52
C SER A 21 10.08 -6.82 20.01
N ASP A 22 11.24 -6.81 19.39
CA ASP A 22 12.40 -7.60 19.78
C ASP A 22 13.66 -6.75 19.63
N LYS A 23 14.60 -6.91 20.56
CA LYS A 23 15.88 -6.20 20.55
C LYS A 23 16.99 -7.13 20.99
N GLN A 24 17.98 -7.30 20.12
CA GLN A 24 19.17 -8.10 20.31
C GLN A 24 20.39 -7.17 20.41
N GLU A 25 20.64 -6.63 21.61
CA GLU A 25 21.68 -5.61 21.81
C GLU A 25 23.08 -6.11 21.43
N ASN A 26 23.39 -7.38 21.75
CA ASN A 26 24.68 -8.01 21.42
C ASN A 26 24.87 -8.24 19.90
N LYS A 27 23.80 -8.19 19.10
CA LYS A 27 23.82 -8.32 17.63
C LYS A 27 23.54 -6.99 16.94
N GLN A 28 23.24 -5.93 17.69
CA GLN A 28 22.79 -4.64 17.17
C GLN A 28 21.61 -4.78 16.19
N MET A 29 20.64 -5.61 16.57
CA MET A 29 19.46 -5.88 15.75
C MET A 29 18.20 -5.58 16.55
N GLU A 30 17.23 -4.89 15.92
CA GLU A 30 15.93 -4.64 16.54
C GLU A 30 14.78 -4.65 15.51
N ALA A 31 13.60 -4.99 15.97
CA ALA A 31 12.38 -4.92 15.16
C ALA A 31 11.21 -4.40 15.98
N THR A 32 10.45 -3.50 15.38
CA THR A 32 9.16 -3.02 15.90
C THR A 32 8.12 -3.07 14.79
N VAL A 33 7.15 -3.97 14.94
CA VAL A 33 6.10 -4.20 13.94
C VAL A 33 4.74 -4.05 14.59
N LYS A 34 3.96 -3.04 14.16
CA LYS A 34 2.58 -2.83 14.60
C LYS A 34 1.61 -3.61 13.72
N VAL A 35 0.79 -4.43 14.35
CA VAL A 35 -0.21 -5.28 13.68
C VAL A 35 -1.61 -4.79 14.03
N PRO A 36 -2.32 -4.09 13.12
CA PRO A 36 -3.66 -3.59 13.38
C PRO A 36 -4.70 -4.70 13.32
N GLU A 37 -5.74 -4.59 14.17
CA GLU A 37 -6.98 -5.36 14.08
C GLU A 37 -8.07 -4.49 13.49
N VAL A 38 -8.64 -4.92 12.37
CA VAL A 38 -9.68 -4.19 11.65
C VAL A 38 -11.03 -4.88 11.81
N LYS A 39 -12.09 -4.10 12.04
CA LYS A 39 -13.49 -4.57 12.00
C LYS A 39 -14.25 -3.92 10.86
N VAL A 40 -15.01 -4.75 10.16
CA VAL A 40 -15.97 -4.34 9.13
C VAL A 40 -17.36 -4.53 9.72
N ILE A 41 -18.19 -3.49 9.73
CA ILE A 41 -19.53 -3.47 10.28
C ILE A 41 -20.49 -3.14 9.15
N GLY A 42 -21.47 -3.99 8.93
CA GLY A 42 -22.48 -3.80 7.88
C GLY A 42 -23.41 -2.61 8.13
N THR A 43 -24.18 -2.27 7.12
CA THR A 43 -25.18 -1.16 7.17
C THR A 43 -26.28 -1.40 8.20
N ASP A 44 -26.50 -2.67 8.62
CA ASP A 44 -27.41 -3.07 9.69
C ASP A 44 -26.79 -2.96 11.09
N GLY A 45 -25.57 -2.45 11.19
CA GLY A 45 -24.81 -2.32 12.44
C GLY A 45 -24.19 -3.61 12.94
N LYS A 46 -24.33 -4.73 12.22
CA LYS A 46 -23.76 -6.02 12.64
C LYS A 46 -22.36 -6.21 12.07
N PRO A 47 -21.46 -6.88 12.82
CA PRO A 47 -20.14 -7.22 12.31
C PRO A 47 -20.21 -8.15 11.10
N LEU A 48 -19.52 -7.79 10.02
CA LEU A 48 -19.23 -8.66 8.90
C LEU A 48 -18.00 -9.51 9.26
N THR A 49 -18.26 -10.62 9.97
CA THR A 49 -17.21 -11.44 10.59
C THR A 49 -16.27 -12.06 9.56
N ARG A 50 -16.82 -12.52 8.43
CA ARG A 50 -16.02 -13.11 7.34
C ARG A 50 -15.09 -12.09 6.72
N GLU A 51 -15.61 -10.93 6.34
CA GLU A 51 -14.88 -9.85 5.70
C GLU A 51 -13.78 -9.29 6.62
N SER A 52 -14.11 -9.11 7.91
CA SER A 52 -13.15 -8.72 8.95
C SER A 52 -12.03 -9.75 9.09
N LYS A 53 -12.36 -11.05 9.09
CA LYS A 53 -11.38 -12.14 9.21
C LYS A 53 -10.48 -12.20 7.97
N GLU A 54 -11.05 -12.13 6.76
CA GLU A 54 -10.28 -12.15 5.51
C GLU A 54 -9.27 -11.01 5.46
N LEU A 55 -9.67 -9.79 5.83
CA LEU A 55 -8.77 -8.63 5.90
C LEU A 55 -7.66 -8.82 6.95
N ASN A 56 -8.03 -9.20 8.17
CA ASN A 56 -7.04 -9.41 9.24
C ASN A 56 -6.05 -10.53 8.89
N VAL A 57 -6.49 -11.62 8.26
CA VAL A 57 -5.60 -12.69 7.78
C VAL A 57 -4.62 -12.15 6.74
N ALA A 58 -5.07 -11.31 5.81
CA ALA A 58 -4.19 -10.73 4.79
C ALA A 58 -3.14 -9.77 5.41
N VAL A 59 -3.57 -8.88 6.30
CA VAL A 59 -2.68 -7.92 7.00
C VAL A 59 -1.68 -8.65 7.89
N THR A 60 -2.17 -9.54 8.76
CA THR A 60 -1.32 -10.31 9.68
C THR A 60 -0.35 -11.19 8.90
N GLY A 61 -0.83 -11.87 7.84
CA GLY A 61 0.03 -12.74 7.03
C GLY A 61 1.15 -12.00 6.30
N TYR A 62 0.96 -10.72 5.95
CA TYR A 62 2.03 -9.87 5.42
C TYR A 62 3.04 -9.51 6.52
N LEU A 63 2.57 -9.03 7.67
CA LEU A 63 3.42 -8.60 8.78
C LEU A 63 4.16 -9.77 9.43
N ASP A 64 3.53 -10.95 9.52
CA ASP A 64 4.20 -12.16 9.99
C ASP A 64 5.40 -12.56 9.12
N LYS A 65 5.33 -12.37 7.81
CA LYS A 65 6.50 -12.63 6.92
C LYS A 65 7.67 -11.71 7.26
N ILE A 66 7.41 -10.44 7.60
CA ILE A 66 8.42 -9.48 8.03
C ILE A 66 9.03 -9.92 9.36
N ILE A 67 8.19 -10.29 10.33
CA ILE A 67 8.65 -10.79 11.64
C ILE A 67 9.48 -12.09 11.47
N GLN A 68 9.05 -13.02 10.62
CA GLN A 68 9.80 -14.26 10.37
C GLN A 68 11.12 -14.00 9.65
N ARG A 69 11.18 -13.03 8.74
CA ARG A 69 12.43 -12.59 8.12
C ARG A 69 13.41 -12.12 9.21
N TYR A 70 13.01 -11.15 10.05
CA TYR A 70 13.82 -10.66 11.15
C TYR A 70 14.35 -11.78 12.04
N LYS A 71 13.46 -12.69 12.48
CA LYS A 71 13.86 -13.85 13.32
C LYS A 71 14.89 -14.74 12.64
N LYS A 72 14.76 -14.94 11.33
CA LYS A 72 15.73 -15.70 10.55
C LYS A 72 17.07 -14.98 10.46
N ASP A 73 17.06 -13.66 10.26
CA ASP A 73 18.27 -12.86 10.15
C ASP A 73 19.00 -12.81 11.51
N VAL A 74 18.29 -12.65 12.64
CA VAL A 74 18.85 -12.77 14.00
C VAL A 74 19.49 -14.15 14.23
N ALA A 75 18.83 -15.22 13.77
CA ALA A 75 19.37 -16.59 13.94
C ALA A 75 20.59 -16.87 13.05
N ALA A 76 20.77 -16.13 11.97
CA ALA A 76 21.90 -16.28 11.05
C ALA A 76 23.18 -15.58 11.55
N VAL A 77 23.05 -14.58 12.43
CA VAL A 77 24.20 -13.87 13.04
C VAL A 77 24.79 -14.73 14.15
N SER A 78 26.08 -15.08 14.03
CA SER A 78 26.82 -15.90 15.00
C SER A 78 27.03 -15.15 16.33
N ASP A 79 27.29 -15.90 17.39
CA ASP A 79 27.64 -15.30 18.70
C ASP A 79 28.91 -14.46 18.59
N GLY A 80 28.81 -13.21 19.01
CA GLY A 80 29.92 -12.23 18.98
C GLY A 80 30.05 -11.46 17.66
N GLU A 81 29.15 -11.70 16.70
CA GLU A 81 29.03 -10.92 15.48
C GLU A 81 27.85 -9.92 15.58
N GLU A 82 27.92 -8.83 14.81
CA GLU A 82 26.89 -7.79 14.74
C GLU A 82 26.15 -7.86 13.41
N GLY A 83 24.82 -7.87 13.44
CA GLY A 83 23.97 -7.91 12.25
C GLY A 83 23.59 -6.53 11.71
N HIS A 84 23.55 -5.53 12.60
CA HIS A 84 23.19 -4.14 12.29
C HIS A 84 21.89 -4.01 11.50
N GLU A 85 20.81 -4.64 11.96
CA GLU A 85 19.51 -4.56 11.31
C GLU A 85 18.47 -3.89 12.20
N GLU A 86 17.75 -2.92 11.63
CA GLU A 86 16.56 -2.33 12.21
C GLU A 86 15.37 -2.53 11.27
N ILE A 87 14.27 -3.12 11.80
CA ILE A 87 13.02 -3.25 11.08
C ILE A 87 11.93 -2.47 11.82
N THR A 88 11.30 -1.54 11.11
CA THR A 88 10.10 -0.85 11.59
C THR A 88 8.95 -1.05 10.61
N SER A 89 7.76 -1.37 11.15
CA SER A 89 6.53 -1.40 10.37
C SER A 89 5.42 -0.70 11.11
N ASP A 90 4.77 0.24 10.45
CA ASP A 90 3.64 1.01 10.98
C ASP A 90 2.51 1.06 9.95
N TYR A 91 1.32 1.47 10.39
CA TYR A 91 0.14 1.53 9.53
C TYR A 91 -0.56 2.88 9.64
N ARG A 92 -1.27 3.24 8.58
CA ARG A 92 -2.15 4.42 8.55
C ARG A 92 -3.35 4.21 7.63
N ILE A 93 -4.43 4.95 7.88
CA ILE A 93 -5.57 5.01 6.97
C ILE A 93 -5.27 6.12 5.95
N VAL A 94 -5.27 5.75 4.66
CA VAL A 94 -4.97 6.68 3.56
C VAL A 94 -6.21 7.03 2.72
N THR A 95 -7.30 6.25 2.87
CA THR A 95 -8.62 6.57 2.31
C THR A 95 -9.68 6.19 3.31
N ASN A 96 -10.64 7.07 3.55
CA ASN A 96 -11.84 6.74 4.32
C ASN A 96 -13.01 7.64 3.87
N ASN A 97 -13.48 7.41 2.64
CA ASN A 97 -14.61 8.13 2.07
C ASN A 97 -15.89 7.27 2.10
N GLU A 98 -16.95 7.69 1.42
CA GLU A 98 -18.24 6.95 1.39
C GLU A 98 -18.12 5.58 0.71
N ARG A 99 -17.20 5.42 -0.23
CA ARG A 99 -17.05 4.21 -1.05
C ARG A 99 -15.93 3.31 -0.60
N LEU A 100 -14.78 3.85 -0.22
CA LEU A 100 -13.56 3.11 0.06
C LEU A 100 -13.00 3.39 1.46
N PHE A 101 -12.40 2.35 2.00
CA PHE A 101 -11.45 2.43 3.10
C PHE A 101 -10.13 1.80 2.64
N SER A 102 -9.02 2.49 2.83
CA SER A 102 -7.68 1.98 2.48
C SER A 102 -6.76 2.04 3.68
N LEU A 103 -6.26 0.88 4.07
CA LEU A 103 -5.25 0.69 5.10
C LEU A 103 -3.89 0.53 4.42
N ARG A 104 -2.96 1.43 4.70
CA ARG A 104 -1.58 1.36 4.24
C ARG A 104 -0.68 0.91 5.37
N VAL A 105 0.21 -0.03 5.07
CA VAL A 105 1.29 -0.52 5.94
C VAL A 105 2.60 -0.15 5.28
N ASP A 106 3.43 0.63 5.95
CA ASP A 106 4.77 0.99 5.51
C ASP A 106 5.79 0.23 6.36
N THR A 107 6.77 -0.38 5.72
CA THR A 107 7.87 -1.12 6.36
C THR A 107 9.20 -0.56 5.90
N VAL A 108 10.10 -0.31 6.84
CA VAL A 108 11.48 0.10 6.58
C VAL A 108 12.40 -0.96 7.17
N ILE A 109 13.41 -1.36 6.41
CA ILE A 109 14.49 -2.25 6.83
C ILE A 109 15.79 -1.52 6.59
N ALA A 110 16.54 -1.27 7.66
CA ALA A 110 17.86 -0.65 7.64
C ALA A 110 18.92 -1.70 7.97
N MET A 111 19.84 -1.94 7.01
CA MET A 111 20.96 -2.87 7.19
C MET A 111 22.09 -2.42 6.25
N GLY A 112 23.04 -1.63 6.74
CA GLY A 112 24.11 -1.03 5.93
C GLY A 112 23.63 -0.01 4.87
N GLY A 113 22.37 -0.02 4.57
CA GLY A 113 21.54 0.87 3.75
C GLY A 113 20.13 0.83 4.25
N SER A 114 19.14 1.32 3.48
CA SER A 114 17.73 1.14 3.85
C SER A 114 16.92 0.66 2.65
N ASP A 115 15.91 -0.15 2.94
CA ASP A 115 14.88 -0.54 1.99
C ASP A 115 13.51 -0.15 2.55
N SER A 116 12.54 0.12 1.68
CA SER A 116 11.21 0.58 2.09
C SER A 116 10.15 -0.04 1.20
N PHE A 117 9.15 -0.63 1.85
CA PHE A 117 8.06 -1.35 1.21
C PHE A 117 6.73 -0.83 1.71
N THR A 118 5.75 -0.85 0.82
CA THR A 118 4.36 -0.49 1.14
C THR A 118 3.43 -1.64 0.78
N LYS A 119 2.40 -1.86 1.61
CA LYS A 119 1.26 -2.71 1.27
C LYS A 119 -0.04 -1.99 1.58
N ILE A 120 -0.97 -1.96 0.60
CA ILE A 120 -2.24 -1.27 0.74
C ILE A 120 -3.39 -2.26 0.58
N TYR A 121 -4.32 -2.22 1.54
CA TYR A 121 -5.54 -3.01 1.56
C TYR A 121 -6.73 -2.11 1.34
N ASN A 122 -7.44 -2.31 0.23
CA ASN A 122 -8.60 -1.52 -0.16
C ASN A 122 -9.89 -2.30 0.12
N ILE A 123 -10.83 -1.68 0.80
CA ILE A 123 -12.13 -2.26 1.15
C ILE A 123 -13.23 -1.43 0.50
N ASP A 124 -14.06 -2.06 -0.32
CA ASP A 124 -15.30 -1.47 -0.83
C ASP A 124 -16.35 -1.46 0.27
N LYS A 125 -16.74 -0.29 0.75
CA LYS A 125 -17.72 -0.13 1.82
C LYS A 125 -19.15 -0.56 1.43
N LYS A 126 -19.49 -0.62 0.14
CA LYS A 126 -20.79 -1.16 -0.28
C LYS A 126 -20.92 -2.64 -0.01
N THR A 127 -19.82 -3.38 -0.13
CA THR A 127 -19.81 -4.85 0.01
C THR A 127 -19.12 -5.33 1.28
N GLY A 128 -18.31 -4.49 1.91
CA GLY A 128 -17.43 -4.83 3.04
C GLY A 128 -16.21 -5.66 2.63
N LYS A 129 -16.00 -5.94 1.34
CA LYS A 129 -14.97 -6.85 0.83
C LYS A 129 -13.71 -6.11 0.41
N MET A 130 -12.57 -6.80 0.52
CA MET A 130 -11.34 -6.35 -0.13
C MET A 130 -11.53 -6.35 -1.65
N ILE A 131 -10.92 -5.36 -2.28
CA ILE A 131 -10.93 -5.19 -3.74
C ILE A 131 -9.50 -5.01 -4.26
N THR A 132 -9.32 -5.41 -5.51
CA THR A 132 -8.10 -5.22 -6.29
C THR A 132 -8.26 -4.05 -7.26
N LEU A 133 -7.17 -3.64 -7.89
CA LEU A 133 -7.19 -2.58 -8.91
C LEU A 133 -8.21 -2.86 -10.03
N LYS A 134 -8.28 -4.11 -10.49
CA LYS A 134 -9.22 -4.55 -11.54
C LYS A 134 -10.69 -4.29 -11.17
N ASP A 135 -11.03 -4.39 -9.88
CA ASP A 135 -12.42 -4.25 -9.42
C ASP A 135 -12.97 -2.84 -9.58
N LEU A 136 -12.09 -1.82 -9.71
CA LEU A 136 -12.46 -0.43 -9.94
C LEU A 136 -12.99 -0.19 -11.36
N PHE A 137 -12.64 -1.03 -12.32
CA PHE A 137 -12.84 -0.77 -13.74
C PHE A 137 -13.89 -1.68 -14.38
N HIS A 138 -14.48 -1.21 -15.47
CA HIS A 138 -15.35 -2.03 -16.33
C HIS A 138 -14.54 -3.16 -16.97
N GLU A 139 -15.18 -4.30 -17.15
CA GLU A 139 -14.56 -5.47 -17.77
C GLU A 139 -14.12 -5.16 -19.21
N GLY A 140 -12.93 -5.63 -19.57
CA GLY A 140 -12.35 -5.40 -20.90
C GLY A 140 -11.76 -4.01 -21.11
N SER A 141 -11.79 -3.11 -20.12
CA SER A 141 -11.17 -1.79 -20.24
C SER A 141 -9.64 -1.86 -20.27
N ASP A 142 -9.03 -0.88 -20.91
CA ASP A 142 -7.58 -0.74 -21.06
C ASP A 142 -6.91 0.03 -19.89
N TYR A 143 -7.49 -0.08 -18.68
CA TYR A 143 -7.07 0.68 -17.50
C TYR A 143 -5.55 0.61 -17.22
N LYS A 144 -4.94 -0.57 -17.35
CA LYS A 144 -3.49 -0.73 -17.12
C LYS A 144 -2.68 0.15 -18.07
N LYS A 145 -3.04 0.16 -19.34
CA LYS A 145 -2.36 0.97 -20.35
C LYS A 145 -2.50 2.46 -20.03
N ARG A 146 -3.73 2.94 -19.79
CA ARG A 146 -3.99 4.37 -19.51
C ARG A 146 -3.28 4.85 -18.25
N ILE A 147 -3.32 4.06 -17.18
CA ILE A 147 -2.60 4.36 -15.94
C ILE A 147 -1.10 4.42 -16.19
N SER A 148 -0.54 3.39 -16.83
CA SER A 148 0.90 3.30 -17.10
C SER A 148 1.40 4.44 -18.00
N ASP A 149 0.65 4.80 -19.02
CA ASP A 149 0.97 5.93 -19.89
C ASP A 149 0.95 7.25 -19.11
N SER A 150 -0.05 7.45 -18.23
CA SER A 150 -0.11 8.63 -17.37
C SER A 150 1.08 8.73 -16.40
N ILE A 151 1.50 7.61 -15.82
CA ILE A 151 2.66 7.56 -14.93
C ILE A 151 3.94 7.89 -15.71
N LYS A 152 4.14 7.29 -16.89
CA LYS A 152 5.30 7.57 -17.76
C LYS A 152 5.38 9.04 -18.19
N GLU A 153 4.23 9.64 -18.53
CA GLU A 153 4.17 11.08 -18.83
C GLU A 153 4.63 11.92 -17.63
N GLN A 154 4.18 11.59 -16.42
CA GLN A 154 4.57 12.28 -15.19
C GLN A 154 6.06 12.10 -14.88
N MET A 155 6.60 10.88 -15.03
CA MET A 155 8.03 10.60 -14.85
C MET A 155 8.87 11.49 -15.77
N ARG A 156 8.55 11.53 -17.08
CA ARG A 156 9.27 12.38 -18.04
C ARG A 156 9.18 13.87 -17.71
N ALA A 157 7.97 14.32 -17.36
CA ALA A 157 7.75 15.72 -16.98
C ALA A 157 8.52 16.11 -15.72
N GLN A 158 8.58 15.24 -14.71
CA GLN A 158 9.32 15.48 -13.47
C GLN A 158 10.83 15.49 -13.71
N MET A 159 11.40 14.53 -14.44
CA MET A 159 12.82 14.50 -14.80
C MET A 159 13.24 15.73 -15.61
N LYS A 160 12.37 16.20 -16.53
CA LYS A 160 12.65 17.43 -17.31
C LYS A 160 12.65 18.69 -16.45
N LYS A 161 11.80 18.74 -15.42
CA LYS A 161 11.62 19.91 -14.53
C LYS A 161 12.67 19.96 -13.42
N ASP A 162 13.11 18.81 -12.95
CA ASP A 162 13.95 18.66 -11.75
C ASP A 162 15.02 17.58 -12.00
N SER A 163 16.25 18.02 -12.18
CA SER A 163 17.40 17.14 -12.45
C SER A 163 17.80 16.22 -11.28
N SER A 164 17.24 16.45 -10.07
CA SER A 164 17.44 15.56 -8.94
C SER A 164 16.52 14.34 -8.97
N LYS A 165 15.51 14.34 -9.86
CA LYS A 165 14.59 13.22 -10.04
C LYS A 165 15.05 12.30 -11.16
N THR A 166 15.07 11.01 -10.90
CA THR A 166 15.40 9.97 -11.85
C THR A 166 14.41 8.83 -11.72
N TYR A 167 13.89 8.36 -12.85
CA TYR A 167 13.02 7.19 -12.91
C TYR A 167 13.60 6.20 -13.90
N PHE A 168 13.38 4.91 -13.68
CA PHE A 168 13.73 3.86 -14.62
C PHE A 168 12.76 3.89 -15.80
N LEU A 169 13.06 4.74 -16.77
CA LEU A 169 12.25 4.97 -17.96
C LEU A 169 13.10 5.58 -19.07
N ASP A 170 13.05 4.97 -20.26
CA ASP A 170 13.80 5.41 -21.45
C ASP A 170 15.33 5.39 -21.19
N ASP A 171 15.81 4.43 -20.37
CA ASP A 171 17.20 4.28 -19.97
C ASP A 171 17.99 3.39 -20.95
N ASP A 172 19.34 3.45 -20.85
CA ASP A 172 20.25 2.56 -21.57
C ASP A 172 20.13 1.08 -21.15
N GLN A 173 19.45 0.80 -20.03
CA GLN A 173 19.13 -0.54 -19.51
C GLN A 173 17.62 -0.78 -19.54
N PRO A 174 17.03 -1.04 -20.71
CA PRO A 174 15.58 -1.11 -20.87
C PRO A 174 14.89 -2.26 -20.12
N GLU A 175 15.63 -3.22 -19.60
CA GLU A 175 15.11 -4.28 -18.74
C GLU A 175 14.60 -3.75 -17.37
N TRP A 176 15.12 -2.64 -16.88
CA TRP A 176 14.71 -2.02 -15.62
C TRP A 176 13.60 -0.99 -15.80
N ASP A 177 13.34 -0.57 -17.04
CA ASP A 177 12.32 0.42 -17.32
C ASP A 177 10.95 0.00 -16.79
N PHE A 178 10.25 0.98 -16.23
CA PHE A 178 8.82 0.83 -15.93
C PHE A 178 8.02 0.60 -17.21
N LYS A 179 7.54 -0.61 -17.40
CA LYS A 179 6.75 -0.98 -18.60
C LYS A 179 5.25 -0.74 -18.37
N GLN A 180 4.71 -1.31 -17.32
CA GLN A 180 3.28 -1.26 -16.99
C GLN A 180 3.07 -1.56 -15.51
N ILE A 181 1.97 -1.02 -14.94
CA ILE A 181 1.54 -1.38 -13.58
C ILE A 181 1.24 -2.87 -13.47
N LYS A 182 1.57 -3.45 -12.31
CA LYS A 182 1.29 -4.85 -11.97
C LYS A 182 -0.18 -5.06 -11.58
N ASP A 183 -0.64 -6.30 -11.58
CA ASP A 183 -2.01 -6.65 -11.13
C ASP A 183 -2.20 -6.43 -9.62
N ASP A 184 -1.14 -6.59 -8.86
CA ASP A 184 -1.06 -6.45 -7.41
C ASP A 184 -0.45 -5.12 -6.96
N ALA A 185 -0.42 -4.12 -7.86
CA ALA A 185 0.09 -2.78 -7.57
C ALA A 185 -0.62 -2.17 -6.36
N ASP A 186 0.15 -1.55 -5.48
CA ASP A 186 -0.37 -0.87 -4.30
C ASP A 186 -0.93 0.51 -4.67
N PHE A 187 -2.21 0.73 -4.35
CA PHE A 187 -2.93 1.96 -4.69
C PHE A 187 -3.91 2.37 -3.59
N TYR A 188 -4.27 3.64 -3.61
CA TYR A 188 -5.36 4.21 -2.80
C TYR A 188 -6.04 5.36 -3.57
N ILE A 189 -7.16 5.85 -3.06
CA ILE A 189 -7.77 7.07 -3.60
C ILE A 189 -7.40 8.23 -2.69
N SER A 190 -6.73 9.23 -3.25
CA SER A 190 -6.30 10.42 -2.52
C SER A 190 -7.51 11.29 -2.07
N ASP A 191 -7.27 12.25 -1.19
CA ASP A 191 -8.29 13.20 -0.74
C ASP A 191 -8.89 14.03 -1.90
N ASN A 192 -8.14 14.17 -3.00
CA ASN A 192 -8.62 14.81 -4.23
C ASN A 192 -9.46 13.88 -5.13
N GLY A 193 -9.75 12.66 -4.70
CA GLY A 193 -10.50 11.66 -5.45
C GLY A 193 -9.72 10.99 -6.59
N GLU A 194 -8.40 11.18 -6.65
CA GLU A 194 -7.54 10.60 -7.70
C GLU A 194 -6.96 9.24 -7.29
N LEU A 195 -6.86 8.35 -8.25
CA LEU A 195 -6.20 7.06 -8.08
C LEU A 195 -4.69 7.24 -7.96
N THR A 196 -4.14 6.96 -6.78
CA THR A 196 -2.72 7.14 -6.45
C THR A 196 -2.04 5.79 -6.27
N PHE A 197 -0.94 5.58 -6.97
CA PHE A 197 -0.07 4.40 -6.90
C PHE A 197 1.13 4.68 -6.02
N VAL A 198 1.53 3.69 -5.24
CA VAL A 198 2.75 3.73 -4.43
C VAL A 198 3.69 2.64 -4.95
N PHE A 199 4.91 3.03 -5.23
CA PHE A 199 5.97 2.14 -5.67
C PHE A 199 7.00 1.99 -4.57
N ASP A 200 7.44 0.77 -4.35
CA ASP A 200 8.49 0.46 -3.41
C ASP A 200 9.82 1.09 -3.80
N LYS A 201 10.69 1.27 -2.82
CA LYS A 201 12.06 1.73 -3.07
C LYS A 201 12.74 0.79 -4.06
N TYR A 202 13.42 1.35 -5.06
CA TYR A 202 14.04 0.66 -6.20
C TYR A 202 13.08 0.06 -7.23
N GLU A 203 11.77 0.16 -7.08
CA GLU A 203 10.84 -0.44 -8.05
C GLU A 203 10.78 0.33 -9.37
N VAL A 204 10.77 1.66 -9.33
CA VAL A 204 10.67 2.53 -10.53
C VAL A 204 11.68 3.68 -10.53
N ALA A 205 12.52 3.77 -9.50
CA ALA A 205 13.48 4.86 -9.31
C ALA A 205 14.67 4.38 -8.48
N PRO A 206 15.85 5.06 -8.57
CA PRO A 206 16.99 4.79 -7.69
C PRO A 206 16.64 4.97 -6.21
N GLY A 207 17.34 4.24 -5.35
CA GLY A 207 17.02 4.16 -3.92
C GLY A 207 17.02 5.48 -3.16
N TYR A 208 17.70 6.51 -3.63
CA TYR A 208 17.67 7.84 -2.99
C TYR A 208 16.31 8.54 -3.13
N MET A 209 15.48 8.11 -4.09
CA MET A 209 14.11 8.60 -4.28
C MET A 209 13.13 8.06 -3.23
N GLY A 210 13.50 6.99 -2.51
CA GLY A 210 12.63 6.34 -1.52
C GLY A 210 11.38 5.70 -2.15
N LEU A 211 10.27 5.73 -1.42
CA LEU A 211 8.95 5.38 -1.95
C LEU A 211 8.51 6.49 -2.93
N VAL A 212 7.97 6.10 -4.06
CA VAL A 212 7.51 7.04 -5.10
C VAL A 212 6.00 6.91 -5.30
N GLU A 213 5.32 8.04 -5.41
CA GLU A 213 3.88 8.08 -5.60
C GLU A 213 3.49 8.84 -6.87
N PHE A 214 2.49 8.29 -7.59
CA PHE A 214 1.90 8.93 -8.77
C PHE A 214 0.38 8.92 -8.67
N SER A 215 -0.24 10.09 -8.73
CA SER A 215 -1.69 10.23 -8.86
C SER A 215 -2.09 10.32 -10.32
N VAL A 216 -3.05 9.53 -10.72
CA VAL A 216 -3.60 9.55 -12.09
C VAL A 216 -4.84 10.43 -12.09
N PRO A 217 -4.84 11.52 -12.90
CA PRO A 217 -5.99 12.41 -12.98
C PRO A 217 -7.27 11.66 -13.35
N THR A 218 -8.36 11.90 -12.61
CA THR A 218 -9.66 11.23 -12.80
C THR A 218 -10.16 11.31 -14.24
N GLY A 219 -9.95 12.45 -14.92
CA GLY A 219 -10.36 12.64 -16.32
C GLY A 219 -9.73 11.66 -17.32
N LYS A 220 -8.60 11.01 -16.98
CA LYS A 220 -7.98 9.97 -17.82
C LYS A 220 -8.68 8.59 -17.69
N LEU A 221 -9.51 8.41 -16.67
CA LEU A 221 -10.10 7.13 -16.29
C LEU A 221 -11.63 7.15 -16.21
N SER A 222 -12.26 8.33 -16.27
CA SER A 222 -13.67 8.55 -15.98
C SER A 222 -14.64 7.75 -16.85
N ASP A 223 -14.25 7.41 -18.08
CA ASP A 223 -15.06 6.63 -19.02
C ASP A 223 -14.93 5.11 -18.85
N ILE A 224 -13.97 4.66 -18.03
CA ILE A 224 -13.69 3.23 -17.81
C ILE A 224 -13.79 2.80 -16.35
N VAL A 225 -13.82 3.73 -15.41
CA VAL A 225 -13.99 3.44 -13.98
C VAL A 225 -15.46 3.24 -13.64
N LYS A 226 -15.75 2.30 -12.74
CA LYS A 226 -17.10 2.11 -12.21
C LYS A 226 -17.51 3.27 -11.31
N ASP A 227 -18.80 3.59 -11.31
CA ASP A 227 -19.37 4.71 -10.57
C ASP A 227 -19.01 4.71 -9.07
N GLY A 228 -18.63 5.87 -8.57
CA GLY A 228 -18.42 6.16 -7.17
C GLY A 228 -17.06 5.73 -6.61
N TYR A 229 -16.11 5.29 -7.43
CA TYR A 229 -14.73 5.03 -6.97
C TYR A 229 -13.84 6.28 -7.07
N LEU A 230 -13.89 7.01 -8.17
CA LEU A 230 -13.15 8.26 -8.35
C LEU A 230 -14.10 9.47 -8.30
N GLN A 231 -13.59 10.65 -7.95
CA GLN A 231 -14.35 11.91 -7.85
C GLN A 231 -13.73 12.99 -8.73
#